data_c28c3930f53158ec03ce2d79050980f6
#
_entry.id   c28c3930f53158ec03ce2d79050980f6
#
_cell.length_a   1.000
_cell.length_b   1.000
_cell.length_c   1.000
_cell.angle_alpha   90.00
_cell.angle_beta   90.00
_cell.angle_gamma   90.00
#
_symmetry.space_group_name_H-M   'P 1'
#
loop_
_entity.id
_entity.type
_entity.pdbx_description
1 polymer ?
#
loop_
_entity_poly.entity_id
_entity_poly.type
_entity_poly.pdbx_seq_one_letter_code
_entity_poly.pdbx_strand_id
1 'polypeptide(L)'
;MSKKFKLLIFLFICLIALLPVKAEAAETNNVKDYLNYLSETEVQELQSKINEISNKFNLDTVIVITDNTEEKTSMQYADDFYDNNNYGLDSEKSGVLMLINMNAREVWISTKGTAITIFTDSTIKTMVNDITKHLSDKDYHGASSKFLEKVDYYSKANSTTPTSYSSRLKDRVTAPSSYIICFIISIIVTLIATLRSKWKVTVNNTTYEGEGSFNLTNNKDIFVNQNTTRTKIPKKSNENTSTTHESSSGSTHGGGGGSF
;
A
#
# COMPACT_ATOMS: atom_id res chain seq x y z
N MET A 1 40.07 15.38 -25.72
CA MET A 1 38.62 15.42 -25.45
C MET A 1 38.27 16.71 -24.71
N SER A 2 37.40 17.53 -25.26
CA SER A 2 37.03 18.83 -24.63
C SER A 2 36.33 18.60 -23.29
N LYS A 3 36.51 19.53 -22.33
CA LYS A 3 35.82 19.50 -21.01
C LYS A 3 34.30 19.36 -21.16
N LYS A 4 33.75 19.94 -22.25
CA LYS A 4 32.31 19.85 -22.58
C LYS A 4 31.88 18.41 -22.95
N PHE A 5 32.74 17.65 -23.62
CA PHE A 5 32.48 16.26 -24.03
C PHE A 5 32.53 15.31 -22.82
N LYS A 6 33.44 15.52 -21.90
CA LYS A 6 33.48 14.76 -20.63
C LYS A 6 32.27 15.01 -19.76
N LEU A 7 31.80 16.26 -19.71
CA LEU A 7 30.58 16.62 -18.99
C LEU A 7 29.34 15.97 -19.60
N LEU A 8 29.27 15.91 -20.93
CA LEU A 8 28.14 15.30 -21.65
C LEU A 8 28.07 13.79 -21.45
N ILE A 9 29.23 13.11 -21.45
CA ILE A 9 29.34 11.67 -21.13
C ILE A 9 28.92 11.42 -19.67
N PHE A 10 29.39 12.24 -18.73
CA PHE A 10 28.99 12.11 -17.33
C PHE A 10 27.48 12.27 -17.13
N LEU A 11 26.88 13.26 -17.81
CA LEU A 11 25.43 13.49 -17.79
C LEU A 11 24.66 12.30 -18.38
N PHE A 12 25.16 11.71 -19.46
CA PHE A 12 24.56 10.55 -20.11
C PHE A 12 24.65 9.27 -19.23
N ILE A 13 25.77 9.07 -18.53
CA ILE A 13 25.92 7.97 -17.58
C ILE A 13 24.97 8.14 -16.38
N CYS A 14 24.82 9.36 -15.85
CA CYS A 14 23.86 9.65 -14.81
C CYS A 14 22.41 9.43 -15.29
N LEU A 15 22.09 9.73 -16.55
CA LEU A 15 20.77 9.48 -17.12
C LEU A 15 20.46 7.98 -17.25
N ILE A 16 21.44 7.18 -17.63
CA ILE A 16 21.32 5.70 -17.71
C ILE A 16 21.16 5.09 -16.31
N ALA A 17 21.87 5.59 -15.30
CA ALA A 17 21.74 5.14 -13.91
C ALA A 17 20.38 5.47 -13.28
N LEU A 18 19.63 6.39 -13.87
CA LEU A 18 18.26 6.75 -13.45
C LEU A 18 17.16 5.90 -14.11
N LEU A 19 17.53 5.02 -15.07
CA LEU A 19 16.57 4.08 -15.62
C LEU A 19 16.11 3.14 -14.49
N PRO A 20 14.80 3.03 -14.22
CA PRO A 20 14.33 2.08 -13.21
C PRO A 20 14.72 0.68 -13.69
N VAL A 21 15.67 0.06 -13.01
CA VAL A 21 15.85 -1.39 -13.11
C VAL A 21 14.53 -1.97 -12.61
N LYS A 22 13.75 -2.57 -13.50
CA LYS A 22 12.65 -3.43 -13.07
C LYS A 22 13.32 -4.54 -12.25
N ALA A 23 13.29 -4.40 -10.93
CA ALA A 23 13.47 -5.55 -10.08
C ALA A 23 12.30 -6.47 -10.46
N GLU A 24 12.62 -7.57 -11.13
CA GLU A 24 11.71 -8.69 -11.28
C GLU A 24 11.38 -9.08 -9.84
N ALA A 25 10.16 -8.80 -9.42
CA ALA A 25 9.69 -9.23 -8.11
C ALA A 25 9.93 -10.74 -8.09
N ALA A 26 10.72 -11.22 -7.14
CA ALA A 26 10.84 -12.65 -6.88
C ALA A 26 9.41 -13.18 -6.86
N GLU A 27 9.12 -14.25 -7.64
CA GLU A 27 7.81 -14.88 -7.63
C GLU A 27 7.50 -15.28 -6.19
N THR A 28 6.74 -14.43 -5.51
CA THR A 28 6.27 -14.74 -4.18
C THR A 28 5.23 -15.83 -4.35
N ASN A 29 5.58 -17.05 -3.96
CA ASN A 29 4.60 -18.12 -3.89
C ASN A 29 3.64 -17.80 -2.73
N ASN A 30 2.45 -17.34 -3.07
CA ASN A 30 1.41 -16.96 -2.13
C ASN A 30 0.48 -18.13 -1.76
N VAL A 31 0.68 -19.30 -2.37
CA VAL A 31 -0.03 -20.53 -2.01
C VAL A 31 0.90 -21.40 -1.18
N LYS A 32 0.63 -21.51 0.11
CA LYS A 32 1.40 -22.27 1.10
C LYS A 32 0.60 -23.49 1.54
N ASP A 33 0.74 -24.57 0.82
CA ASP A 33 0.15 -25.86 1.18
C ASP A 33 1.20 -26.76 1.86
N TYR A 34 1.18 -26.78 3.19
CA TYR A 34 2.11 -27.58 3.98
C TYR A 34 1.71 -29.07 4.07
N LEU A 35 0.52 -29.39 3.59
CA LEU A 35 -0.04 -30.74 3.69
C LEU A 35 -0.12 -31.47 2.34
N ASN A 36 0.28 -30.79 1.24
CA ASN A 36 0.23 -31.31 -0.12
C ASN A 36 -1.18 -31.81 -0.51
N TYR A 37 -2.21 -31.04 -0.15
CA TYR A 37 -3.58 -31.30 -0.58
C TYR A 37 -3.88 -30.79 -1.98
N LEU A 38 -3.03 -29.91 -2.50
CA LEU A 38 -3.09 -29.39 -3.86
C LEU A 38 -2.00 -30.01 -4.72
N SER A 39 -2.32 -30.35 -5.94
CA SER A 39 -1.32 -30.72 -6.93
C SER A 39 -0.50 -29.49 -7.39
N GLU A 40 0.68 -29.72 -7.98
CA GLU A 40 1.51 -28.64 -8.52
C GLU A 40 0.77 -27.79 -9.57
N THR A 41 -0.06 -28.41 -10.40
CA THR A 41 -0.86 -27.71 -11.41
C THR A 41 -1.92 -26.82 -10.79
N GLU A 42 -2.59 -27.27 -9.72
CA GLU A 42 -3.56 -26.47 -8.97
C GLU A 42 -2.90 -25.30 -8.26
N VAL A 43 -1.73 -25.51 -7.67
CA VAL A 43 -0.93 -24.42 -7.05
C VAL A 43 -0.57 -23.36 -8.08
N GLN A 44 -0.12 -23.76 -9.29
CA GLN A 44 0.20 -22.83 -10.37
C GLN A 44 -1.03 -22.07 -10.87
N GLU A 45 -2.18 -22.74 -11.00
CA GLU A 45 -3.44 -22.09 -11.39
C GLU A 45 -3.87 -21.04 -10.35
N LEU A 46 -3.85 -21.39 -9.06
CA LEU A 46 -4.20 -20.49 -7.99
C LEU A 46 -3.23 -19.30 -7.91
N GLN A 47 -1.92 -19.55 -8.07
CA GLN A 47 -0.91 -18.50 -8.09
C GLN A 47 -1.11 -17.54 -9.27
N SER A 48 -1.48 -18.05 -10.44
CA SER A 48 -1.79 -17.21 -11.59
C SER A 48 -2.97 -16.27 -11.33
N LYS A 49 -4.03 -16.76 -10.71
CA LYS A 49 -5.19 -15.95 -10.31
C LYS A 49 -4.82 -14.92 -9.23
N ILE A 50 -3.98 -15.28 -8.26
CA ILE A 50 -3.46 -14.37 -7.25
C ILE A 50 -2.68 -13.24 -7.92
N ASN A 51 -1.80 -13.55 -8.87
CA ASN A 51 -1.04 -12.54 -9.60
C ASN A 51 -1.94 -11.59 -10.40
N GLU A 52 -3.03 -12.11 -11.00
CA GLU A 52 -4.03 -11.28 -11.69
C GLU A 52 -4.73 -10.32 -10.71
N ILE A 53 -5.19 -10.81 -9.57
CA ILE A 53 -5.83 -10.02 -8.51
C ILE A 53 -4.88 -8.92 -8.01
N SER A 54 -3.64 -9.28 -7.71
CA SER A 54 -2.62 -8.36 -7.22
C SER A 54 -2.33 -7.23 -8.21
N ASN A 55 -2.19 -7.57 -9.48
CA ASN A 55 -1.96 -6.59 -10.54
C ASN A 55 -3.15 -5.66 -10.78
N LYS A 56 -4.38 -6.21 -10.66
CA LYS A 56 -5.62 -5.48 -10.95
C LYS A 56 -6.04 -4.55 -9.81
N PHE A 57 -5.92 -4.99 -8.58
CA PHE A 57 -6.46 -4.29 -7.43
C PHE A 57 -5.41 -3.73 -6.46
N ASN A 58 -4.13 -4.01 -6.70
CA ASN A 58 -3.03 -3.71 -5.78
C ASN A 58 -3.27 -4.29 -4.38
N LEU A 59 -3.72 -5.53 -4.35
CA LEU A 59 -4.10 -6.26 -3.17
C LEU A 59 -3.34 -7.58 -3.12
N ASP A 60 -2.56 -7.80 -2.06
CA ASP A 60 -1.90 -9.08 -1.86
C ASP A 60 -2.91 -10.13 -1.41
N THR A 61 -2.81 -11.32 -1.97
CA THR A 61 -3.73 -12.41 -1.64
C THR A 61 -2.93 -13.66 -1.35
N VAL A 62 -3.20 -14.28 -0.19
CA VAL A 62 -2.42 -15.42 0.33
C VAL A 62 -3.35 -16.55 0.71
N ILE A 63 -2.93 -17.78 0.43
CA ILE A 63 -3.62 -19.02 0.85
C ILE A 63 -2.64 -19.85 1.65
N VAL A 64 -3.06 -20.27 2.84
CA VAL A 64 -2.27 -21.12 3.73
C VAL A 64 -3.10 -22.34 4.15
N ILE A 65 -2.56 -23.54 3.94
CA ILE A 65 -3.16 -24.79 4.38
C ILE A 65 -2.16 -25.47 5.34
N THR A 66 -2.57 -25.65 6.60
CA THR A 66 -1.71 -26.23 7.63
C THR A 66 -2.53 -26.97 8.69
N ASP A 67 -1.91 -27.90 9.38
CA ASP A 67 -2.42 -28.54 10.61
C ASP A 67 -1.68 -28.05 11.87
N ASN A 68 -0.64 -27.22 11.68
CA ASN A 68 0.16 -26.69 12.77
C ASN A 68 0.06 -25.16 12.83
N THR A 69 -0.60 -24.65 13.85
CA THR A 69 -0.74 -23.22 14.12
C THR A 69 0.14 -22.74 15.29
N GLU A 70 1.19 -23.49 15.65
CA GLU A 70 2.12 -23.11 16.73
C GLU A 70 1.40 -22.79 18.05
N GLU A 71 0.40 -23.59 18.40
CA GLU A 71 -0.46 -23.42 19.60
C GLU A 71 -1.28 -22.11 19.61
N LYS A 72 -1.30 -21.37 18.51
CA LYS A 72 -2.11 -20.15 18.35
C LYS A 72 -3.52 -20.47 17.86
N THR A 73 -4.45 -19.57 18.12
CA THR A 73 -5.76 -19.61 17.46
C THR A 73 -5.61 -19.39 15.96
N SER A 74 -6.59 -19.84 15.14
CA SER A 74 -6.57 -19.62 13.69
C SER A 74 -6.44 -18.14 13.34
N MET A 75 -7.07 -17.24 14.09
CA MET A 75 -6.94 -15.80 13.98
C MET A 75 -5.49 -15.34 14.18
N GLN A 76 -4.93 -15.62 15.35
CA GLN A 76 -3.58 -15.19 15.71
C GLN A 76 -2.53 -15.72 14.75
N TYR A 77 -2.67 -16.98 14.33
CA TYR A 77 -1.73 -17.56 13.38
C TYR A 77 -1.82 -16.89 11.99
N ALA A 78 -3.03 -16.65 11.49
CA ALA A 78 -3.23 -16.02 10.18
C ALA A 78 -2.64 -14.60 10.13
N ASP A 79 -2.90 -13.79 11.17
CA ASP A 79 -2.40 -12.44 11.27
C ASP A 79 -0.87 -12.39 11.41
N ASP A 80 -0.32 -13.20 12.33
CA ASP A 80 1.12 -13.29 12.52
C ASP A 80 1.83 -13.84 11.28
N PHE A 81 1.23 -14.82 10.60
CA PHE A 81 1.78 -15.37 9.35
C PHE A 81 1.87 -14.29 8.26
N TYR A 82 0.83 -13.49 8.15
CA TYR A 82 0.80 -12.37 7.20
C TYR A 82 1.91 -11.36 7.50
N ASP A 83 2.04 -10.94 8.74
CA ASP A 83 3.00 -9.93 9.18
C ASP A 83 4.45 -10.44 9.10
N ASN A 84 4.72 -11.62 9.63
CA ASN A 84 6.07 -12.19 9.73
C ASN A 84 6.67 -12.53 8.36
N ASN A 85 5.84 -12.89 7.38
CA ASN A 85 6.28 -13.12 6.01
C ASN A 85 6.26 -11.86 5.15
N ASN A 86 5.97 -10.69 5.77
CA ASN A 86 6.01 -9.39 5.13
C ASN A 86 5.09 -9.27 3.90
N TYR A 87 3.93 -9.96 3.95
CA TYR A 87 2.90 -9.84 2.93
C TYR A 87 2.26 -8.46 2.92
N GLY A 88 1.58 -8.18 1.84
CA GLY A 88 0.85 -6.93 1.62
C GLY A 88 1.54 -5.97 0.67
N LEU A 89 0.73 -5.39 -0.18
CA LEU A 89 1.13 -4.38 -1.14
C LEU A 89 0.88 -2.98 -0.55
N ASP A 90 1.49 -1.96 -1.15
CA ASP A 90 1.44 -0.55 -0.75
C ASP A 90 2.06 -0.24 0.64
N SER A 91 1.90 1.02 1.08
CA SER A 91 2.41 1.52 2.37
C SER A 91 1.60 1.01 3.57
N GLU A 92 0.35 0.59 3.36
CA GLU A 92 -0.54 0.05 4.40
C GLU A 92 -0.46 -1.47 4.51
N LYS A 93 0.37 -2.12 3.66
CA LYS A 93 0.47 -3.56 3.58
C LYS A 93 -0.88 -4.22 3.30
N SER A 94 -1.59 -3.67 2.29
CA SER A 94 -2.94 -4.09 1.93
C SER A 94 -2.98 -5.51 1.37
N GLY A 95 -3.85 -6.34 1.94
CA GLY A 95 -4.07 -7.69 1.43
C GLY A 95 -5.01 -8.53 2.28
N VAL A 96 -5.22 -9.75 1.81
CA VAL A 96 -6.13 -10.73 2.41
C VAL A 96 -5.48 -12.11 2.42
N LEU A 97 -5.57 -12.80 3.55
CA LEU A 97 -5.07 -14.16 3.73
C LEU A 97 -6.21 -15.08 4.12
N MET A 98 -6.30 -16.23 3.46
CA MET A 98 -7.13 -17.35 3.89
C MET A 98 -6.26 -18.42 4.51
N LEU A 99 -6.50 -18.73 5.78
CA LEU A 99 -5.95 -19.88 6.50
C LEU A 99 -6.97 -21.01 6.53
N ILE A 100 -6.56 -22.20 6.11
CA ILE A 100 -7.26 -23.47 6.34
C ILE A 100 -6.50 -24.22 7.42
N ASN A 101 -7.02 -24.19 8.65
CA ASN A 101 -6.47 -24.90 9.79
C ASN A 101 -7.11 -26.29 9.90
N MET A 102 -6.37 -27.29 9.48
CA MET A 102 -6.86 -28.68 9.45
C MET A 102 -6.97 -29.32 10.83
N ASN A 103 -6.16 -28.87 11.79
CA ASN A 103 -6.22 -29.39 13.16
C ASN A 103 -7.51 -28.97 13.88
N ALA A 104 -7.86 -27.68 13.78
CA ALA A 104 -9.10 -27.15 14.37
C ALA A 104 -10.33 -27.35 13.47
N ARG A 105 -10.14 -27.75 12.19
CA ARG A 105 -11.17 -27.74 11.15
C ARG A 105 -11.84 -26.38 11.02
N GLU A 106 -11.02 -25.36 10.91
CA GLU A 106 -11.44 -23.96 10.80
C GLU A 106 -10.84 -23.31 9.56
N VAL A 107 -11.61 -22.44 8.93
CA VAL A 107 -11.11 -21.46 7.96
C VAL A 107 -11.13 -20.08 8.61
N TRP A 108 -10.05 -19.32 8.45
CA TRP A 108 -9.96 -17.95 8.90
C TRP A 108 -9.52 -17.06 7.75
N ILE A 109 -10.20 -15.93 7.57
CA ILE A 109 -9.81 -14.89 6.62
C ILE A 109 -9.30 -13.70 7.41
N SER A 110 -8.02 -13.36 7.23
CA SER A 110 -7.38 -12.16 7.79
C SER A 110 -7.29 -11.08 6.72
N THR A 111 -7.51 -9.83 7.10
CA THR A 111 -7.43 -8.67 6.20
C THR A 111 -6.59 -7.57 6.81
N LYS A 112 -5.83 -6.84 5.95
CA LYS A 112 -4.97 -5.75 6.38
C LYS A 112 -5.01 -4.58 5.40
N GLY A 113 -4.77 -3.37 5.91
CA GLY A 113 -4.77 -2.15 5.11
C GLY A 113 -6.13 -1.89 4.47
N THR A 114 -6.14 -1.54 3.18
CA THR A 114 -7.39 -1.24 2.45
C THR A 114 -8.34 -2.44 2.37
N ALA A 115 -7.83 -3.67 2.50
CA ALA A 115 -8.66 -4.87 2.50
C ALA A 115 -9.68 -4.90 3.64
N ILE A 116 -9.39 -4.30 4.79
CA ILE A 116 -10.33 -4.20 5.93
C ILE A 116 -11.64 -3.52 5.52
N THR A 117 -11.56 -2.51 4.67
CA THR A 117 -12.74 -1.77 4.19
C THR A 117 -13.46 -2.45 3.03
N ILE A 118 -12.73 -3.24 2.24
CA ILE A 118 -13.28 -4.01 1.12
C ILE A 118 -14.04 -5.23 1.64
N PHE A 119 -13.42 -5.96 2.57
CA PHE A 119 -13.96 -7.19 3.15
C PHE A 119 -14.51 -6.92 4.55
N THR A 120 -15.72 -6.38 4.60
CA THR A 120 -16.43 -6.16 5.87
C THR A 120 -16.81 -7.48 6.54
N ASP A 121 -17.15 -7.45 7.82
CA ASP A 121 -17.53 -8.66 8.58
C ASP A 121 -18.65 -9.44 7.89
N SER A 122 -19.64 -8.76 7.32
CA SER A 122 -20.74 -9.39 6.57
C SER A 122 -20.25 -10.06 5.28
N THR A 123 -19.29 -9.43 4.61
CA THR A 123 -18.66 -9.96 3.40
C THR A 123 -17.87 -11.21 3.73
N ILE A 124 -17.00 -11.15 4.76
CA ILE A 124 -16.18 -12.27 5.22
C ILE A 124 -17.06 -13.45 5.65
N LYS A 125 -18.13 -13.20 6.40
CA LYS A 125 -19.08 -14.24 6.78
C LYS A 125 -19.69 -14.95 5.57
N THR A 126 -20.02 -14.21 4.52
CA THR A 126 -20.55 -14.79 3.28
C THR A 126 -19.46 -15.63 2.57
N MET A 127 -18.22 -15.12 2.51
CA MET A 127 -17.09 -15.84 1.92
C MET A 127 -16.84 -17.15 2.67
N VAL A 128 -16.74 -17.10 4.00
CA VAL A 128 -16.53 -18.28 4.86
C VAL A 128 -17.63 -19.30 4.64
N ASN A 129 -18.90 -18.91 4.61
CA ASN A 129 -20.00 -19.84 4.37
C ASN A 129 -19.94 -20.55 3.01
N ASP A 130 -19.44 -19.89 1.98
CA ASP A 130 -19.28 -20.52 0.66
C ASP A 130 -18.05 -21.44 0.60
N ILE A 131 -16.96 -21.03 1.22
CA ILE A 131 -15.70 -21.79 1.28
C ILE A 131 -15.87 -23.09 2.11
N THR A 132 -16.55 -23.01 3.27
CA THR A 132 -16.74 -24.16 4.15
C THR A 132 -17.52 -25.30 3.52
N LYS A 133 -18.38 -25.03 2.54
CA LYS A 133 -19.07 -26.08 1.75
C LYS A 133 -18.07 -26.98 1.01
N HIS A 134 -17.12 -26.38 0.30
CA HIS A 134 -16.05 -27.11 -0.39
C HIS A 134 -15.14 -27.83 0.59
N LEU A 135 -14.77 -27.19 1.70
CA LEU A 135 -13.91 -27.82 2.73
C LEU A 135 -14.58 -29.02 3.38
N SER A 136 -15.90 -28.97 3.62
CA SER A 136 -16.67 -30.12 4.13
C SER A 136 -16.63 -31.32 3.18
N ASP A 137 -16.59 -31.07 1.88
CA ASP A 137 -16.47 -32.08 0.83
C ASP A 137 -15.00 -32.46 0.56
N LYS A 138 -14.03 -31.93 1.32
CA LYS A 138 -12.58 -32.07 1.12
C LYS A 138 -12.08 -31.57 -0.24
N ASP A 139 -12.82 -30.65 -0.83
CA ASP A 139 -12.45 -30.00 -2.09
C ASP A 139 -11.61 -28.74 -1.77
N TYR A 140 -10.32 -28.93 -1.50
CA TYR A 140 -9.40 -27.85 -1.11
C TYR A 140 -9.10 -26.91 -2.26
N HIS A 141 -9.02 -27.44 -3.50
CA HIS A 141 -8.85 -26.61 -4.68
C HIS A 141 -10.09 -25.76 -4.95
N GLY A 142 -11.29 -26.34 -4.87
CA GLY A 142 -12.54 -25.62 -5.02
C GLY A 142 -12.73 -24.56 -3.94
N ALA A 143 -12.37 -24.85 -2.68
CA ALA A 143 -12.36 -23.88 -1.58
C ALA A 143 -11.44 -22.69 -1.88
N SER A 144 -10.22 -22.96 -2.32
CA SER A 144 -9.22 -21.94 -2.66
C SER A 144 -9.65 -21.11 -3.88
N SER A 145 -10.17 -21.76 -4.90
CA SER A 145 -10.70 -21.10 -6.11
C SER A 145 -11.91 -20.22 -5.76
N LYS A 146 -12.81 -20.70 -4.88
CA LYS A 146 -13.96 -19.91 -4.40
C LYS A 146 -13.52 -18.68 -3.61
N PHE A 147 -12.51 -18.82 -2.79
CA PHE A 147 -11.90 -17.68 -2.08
C PHE A 147 -11.42 -16.62 -3.08
N LEU A 148 -10.63 -17.00 -4.08
CA LEU A 148 -10.10 -16.06 -5.09
C LEU A 148 -11.21 -15.43 -5.94
N GLU A 149 -12.24 -16.21 -6.31
CA GLU A 149 -13.42 -15.67 -7.00
C GLU A 149 -14.10 -14.56 -6.18
N LYS A 150 -14.28 -14.78 -4.88
CA LYS A 150 -14.88 -13.79 -3.97
C LYS A 150 -13.97 -12.58 -3.77
N VAL A 151 -12.66 -12.78 -3.69
CA VAL A 151 -11.70 -11.66 -3.59
C VAL A 151 -11.80 -10.79 -4.85
N ASP A 152 -11.80 -11.35 -6.07
CA ASP A 152 -11.97 -10.58 -7.31
C ASP A 152 -13.34 -9.86 -7.33
N TYR A 153 -14.41 -10.55 -6.98
CA TYR A 153 -15.77 -10.00 -7.02
C TYR A 153 -15.92 -8.78 -6.09
N TYR A 154 -15.53 -8.90 -4.82
CA TYR A 154 -15.71 -7.82 -3.85
C TYR A 154 -14.70 -6.69 -4.08
N SER A 155 -13.47 -7.00 -4.49
CA SER A 155 -12.50 -5.99 -4.88
C SER A 155 -12.98 -5.18 -6.08
N LYS A 156 -13.58 -5.84 -7.09
CA LYS A 156 -14.17 -5.15 -8.24
C LYS A 156 -15.36 -4.27 -7.85
N ALA A 157 -16.27 -4.76 -7.00
CA ALA A 157 -17.43 -4.00 -6.53
C ALA A 157 -17.03 -2.72 -5.77
N ASN A 158 -15.90 -2.76 -5.03
CA ASN A 158 -15.35 -1.62 -4.32
C ASN A 158 -14.42 -0.74 -5.18
N SER A 159 -13.98 -1.23 -6.33
CA SER A 159 -13.12 -0.49 -7.27
C SER A 159 -13.88 0.51 -8.16
N THR A 160 -15.19 0.64 -8.02
CA THR A 160 -16.00 1.62 -8.76
C THR A 160 -15.75 3.08 -8.33
N THR A 161 -14.92 3.30 -7.32
CA THR A 161 -14.30 4.60 -7.07
C THR A 161 -12.93 4.66 -7.75
N PRO A 162 -12.57 5.76 -8.47
CA PRO A 162 -11.32 5.84 -9.26
C PRO A 162 -10.04 5.97 -8.41
N THR A 163 -10.01 5.34 -7.23
CA THR A 163 -8.91 5.44 -6.26
C THR A 163 -7.68 4.61 -6.63
N SER A 164 -7.82 3.55 -7.42
CA SER A 164 -6.69 2.65 -7.73
C SER A 164 -5.59 3.30 -8.61
N TYR A 165 -5.96 4.20 -9.55
CA TYR A 165 -4.96 4.87 -10.39
C TYR A 165 -4.33 6.08 -9.70
N SER A 166 -5.12 6.80 -8.92
CA SER A 166 -4.65 8.00 -8.21
C SER A 166 -3.76 7.67 -7.00
N SER A 167 -4.00 6.55 -6.31
CA SER A 167 -3.12 6.09 -5.22
C SER A 167 -1.75 5.67 -5.74
N ARG A 168 -1.70 4.89 -6.83
CA ARG A 168 -0.41 4.50 -7.47
C ARG A 168 0.41 5.69 -7.94
N LEU A 169 -0.24 6.75 -8.45
CA LEU A 169 0.44 8.00 -8.79
C LEU A 169 0.89 8.75 -7.55
N LYS A 170 0.05 8.78 -6.51
CA LYS A 170 0.36 9.45 -5.25
C LYS A 170 1.57 8.79 -4.57
N ASP A 171 1.61 7.47 -4.45
CA ASP A 171 2.72 6.74 -3.85
C ASP A 171 4.02 6.88 -4.65
N ARG A 172 3.95 6.91 -5.99
CA ARG A 172 5.12 7.19 -6.84
C ARG A 172 5.61 8.64 -6.73
N VAL A 173 4.71 9.59 -6.60
CA VAL A 173 5.05 11.02 -6.51
C VAL A 173 5.52 11.39 -5.10
N THR A 174 4.99 10.73 -4.05
CA THR A 174 5.38 10.96 -2.66
C THR A 174 6.56 10.11 -2.20
N ALA A 175 7.03 9.16 -2.99
CA ALA A 175 8.22 8.38 -2.66
C ALA A 175 9.43 9.30 -2.43
N PRO A 176 10.25 9.09 -1.38
CA PRO A 176 11.42 9.91 -1.08
C PRO A 176 12.37 10.07 -2.28
N SER A 177 12.45 9.04 -3.12
CA SER A 177 13.25 9.04 -4.36
C SER A 177 12.80 10.10 -5.37
N SER A 178 11.51 10.40 -5.49
CA SER A 178 11.01 11.41 -6.43
C SER A 178 11.41 12.82 -6.01
N TYR A 179 11.44 13.12 -4.70
CA TYR A 179 11.93 14.40 -4.19
C TYR A 179 13.43 14.58 -4.45
N ILE A 180 14.23 13.53 -4.31
CA ILE A 180 15.67 13.56 -4.61
C ILE A 180 15.89 13.84 -6.11
N ILE A 181 15.15 13.20 -7.00
CA ILE A 181 15.21 13.43 -8.45
C ILE A 181 14.83 14.88 -8.79
N CYS A 182 13.73 15.39 -8.26
CA CYS A 182 13.31 16.78 -8.47
C CYS A 182 14.37 17.78 -7.95
N PHE A 183 14.97 17.49 -6.81
CA PHE A 183 16.04 18.32 -6.23
C PHE A 183 17.29 18.37 -7.12
N ILE A 184 17.73 17.22 -7.64
CA ILE A 184 18.87 17.14 -8.59
C ILE A 184 18.55 17.91 -9.87
N ILE A 185 17.37 17.75 -10.45
CA ILE A 185 16.95 18.48 -11.65
C ILE A 185 16.96 19.99 -11.41
N SER A 186 16.45 20.43 -10.26
CA SER A 186 16.42 21.87 -9.91
C SER A 186 17.82 22.46 -9.78
N ILE A 187 18.77 21.72 -9.18
CA ILE A 187 20.17 22.15 -9.10
C ILE A 187 20.78 22.29 -10.50
N ILE A 188 20.56 21.31 -11.39
CA ILE A 188 21.08 21.35 -12.74
C ILE A 188 20.54 22.54 -13.53
N VAL A 189 19.22 22.77 -13.46
CA VAL A 189 18.59 23.92 -14.14
C VAL A 189 19.11 25.25 -13.60
N THR A 190 19.26 25.36 -12.27
CA THR A 190 19.80 26.56 -11.64
C THR A 190 21.26 26.82 -12.04
N LEU A 191 22.10 25.78 -12.07
CA LEU A 191 23.47 25.88 -12.53
C LEU A 191 23.59 26.32 -14.00
N ILE A 192 22.74 25.78 -14.88
CA ILE A 192 22.69 26.18 -16.29
C ILE A 192 22.27 27.65 -16.42
N ALA A 193 21.26 28.07 -15.66
CA ALA A 193 20.76 29.45 -15.67
C ALA A 193 21.83 30.44 -15.17
N THR A 194 22.52 30.10 -14.06
CA THR A 194 23.58 30.95 -13.48
C THR A 194 24.82 31.04 -14.37
N LEU A 195 25.24 29.93 -15.03
CA LEU A 195 26.36 29.95 -15.97
C LEU A 195 26.10 30.73 -17.27
N ARG A 196 24.83 30.89 -17.63
CA ARG A 196 24.42 31.71 -18.80
C ARG A 196 24.15 33.17 -18.47
N SER A 197 23.86 33.47 -17.21
CA SER A 197 23.53 34.83 -16.78
C SER A 197 24.82 35.63 -16.55
N LYS A 198 25.10 36.60 -17.41
CA LYS A 198 26.10 37.66 -17.11
C LYS A 198 25.40 38.65 -16.19
N TRP A 199 25.61 38.53 -14.91
CA TRP A 199 25.05 39.43 -13.90
C TRP A 199 25.60 40.84 -14.10
N LYS A 200 24.77 41.76 -14.65
CA LYS A 200 25.00 43.19 -14.49
C LYS A 200 24.25 43.61 -13.25
N VAL A 201 24.98 43.83 -12.16
CA VAL A 201 24.42 44.45 -10.95
C VAL A 201 24.26 45.94 -11.29
N THR A 202 23.02 46.35 -11.55
CA THR A 202 22.68 47.77 -11.83
C THR A 202 21.95 48.45 -10.68
N VAL A 203 21.81 47.80 -9.53
CA VAL A 203 21.03 48.31 -8.39
C VAL A 203 21.83 48.16 -7.13
N ASN A 204 22.11 49.27 -6.44
CA ASN A 204 22.69 49.35 -5.11
C ASN A 204 21.58 49.49 -4.05
N ASN A 205 21.87 49.20 -2.77
CA ASN A 205 20.95 49.30 -1.64
C ASN A 205 20.28 50.66 -1.48
N THR A 206 20.85 51.70 -2.09
CA THR A 206 20.35 53.09 -2.04
C THR A 206 19.44 53.46 -3.22
N THR A 207 19.16 52.56 -4.13
CA THR A 207 18.43 52.91 -5.37
C THR A 207 16.92 53.12 -5.17
N TYR A 208 16.38 52.60 -4.07
CA TYR A 208 14.93 52.64 -3.78
C TYR A 208 14.57 53.29 -2.41
N GLU A 209 15.55 53.75 -1.65
CA GLU A 209 15.27 54.49 -0.40
C GLU A 209 15.44 56.00 -0.63
N GLY A 210 14.32 56.71 -0.75
CA GLY A 210 14.32 58.15 -0.60
C GLY A 210 14.59 58.47 0.88
N GLU A 211 15.55 59.39 1.17
CA GLU A 211 15.82 59.85 2.54
C GLU A 211 14.51 60.23 3.25
N GLY A 212 14.15 59.49 4.32
CA GLY A 212 13.00 59.81 5.15
C GLY A 212 11.67 59.15 4.76
N SER A 213 11.62 58.21 3.79
CA SER A 213 10.36 57.65 3.28
C SER A 213 9.68 56.60 4.19
N PHE A 214 10.30 56.18 5.31
CA PHE A 214 9.68 55.20 6.23
C PHE A 214 9.79 55.68 7.65
N ASN A 215 8.69 56.19 8.19
CA ASN A 215 8.59 56.62 9.60
C ASN A 215 7.41 55.88 10.25
N LEU A 216 7.69 54.81 10.97
CA LEU A 216 6.71 54.06 11.77
C LEU A 216 6.49 54.79 13.11
N THR A 217 5.35 55.43 13.25
CA THR A 217 4.96 56.11 14.49
C THR A 217 4.44 55.16 15.58
N ASN A 218 4.16 53.91 15.25
CA ASN A 218 3.71 52.92 16.24
C ASN A 218 4.08 51.48 15.81
N ASN A 219 4.93 50.81 16.58
CA ASN A 219 5.34 49.43 16.37
C ASN A 219 4.77 48.57 17.51
N LYS A 220 3.48 48.24 17.42
CA LYS A 220 2.83 47.32 18.38
C LYS A 220 2.01 46.27 17.58
N ASP A 221 2.38 45.03 17.74
CA ASP A 221 1.55 43.92 17.35
C ASP A 221 0.42 43.73 18.37
N ILE A 222 -0.83 43.84 17.92
CA ILE A 222 -2.02 43.59 18.74
C ILE A 222 -2.59 42.25 18.33
N PHE A 223 -2.53 41.26 19.21
CA PHE A 223 -3.24 39.97 19.05
C PHE A 223 -4.75 40.23 19.13
N VAL A 224 -5.47 39.95 18.03
CA VAL A 224 -6.89 40.30 17.89
C VAL A 224 -7.84 39.20 18.33
N ASN A 225 -7.44 37.97 18.41
CA ASN A 225 -8.19 36.82 18.95
C ASN A 225 -8.10 35.60 18.01
N GLN A 226 -7.98 34.41 18.60
CA GLN A 226 -8.07 33.15 17.89
C GLN A 226 -9.23 32.34 18.48
N ASN A 227 -10.26 32.11 17.68
CA ASN A 227 -11.40 31.30 18.08
C ASN A 227 -11.30 29.91 17.44
N THR A 228 -11.15 28.87 18.27
CA THR A 228 -11.08 27.48 17.81
C THR A 228 -12.37 26.77 18.18
N THR A 229 -13.20 26.48 17.19
CA THR A 229 -14.44 25.71 17.40
C THR A 229 -14.15 24.23 17.11
N ARG A 230 -14.28 23.35 18.11
CA ARG A 230 -14.24 21.91 17.95
C ARG A 230 -15.65 21.35 17.82
N THR A 231 -16.00 20.86 16.64
CA THR A 231 -17.24 20.12 16.42
C THR A 231 -16.94 18.62 16.45
N LYS A 232 -17.52 17.90 17.42
CA LYS A 232 -17.43 16.45 17.50
C LYS A 232 -18.33 15.86 16.44
N ILE A 233 -17.73 15.22 15.41
CA ILE A 233 -18.48 14.52 14.38
C ILE A 233 -19.06 13.25 15.02
N PRO A 234 -20.40 13.05 15.04
CA PRO A 234 -20.99 11.82 15.55
C PRO A 234 -20.61 10.66 14.61
N LYS A 235 -20.05 9.59 15.15
CA LYS A 235 -19.85 8.33 14.43
C LYS A 235 -21.21 7.79 14.02
N LYS A 236 -21.50 7.79 12.72
CA LYS A 236 -22.58 6.97 12.16
C LYS A 236 -22.19 5.51 12.36
N SER A 237 -22.98 4.77 13.11
CA SER A 237 -22.95 3.31 13.11
C SER A 237 -23.51 2.83 11.78
N ASN A 238 -22.63 2.52 10.84
CA ASN A 238 -23.03 1.83 9.61
C ASN A 238 -22.92 0.34 9.86
N GLU A 239 -23.95 -0.42 9.50
CA GLU A 239 -23.99 -1.88 9.50
C GLU A 239 -22.95 -2.55 8.58
N ASN A 240 -22.09 -1.77 7.92
CA ASN A 240 -21.00 -2.17 7.02
C ASN A 240 -19.62 -1.81 7.56
N THR A 241 -19.41 -1.87 8.86
CA THR A 241 -18.08 -1.70 9.45
C THR A 241 -17.42 -3.06 9.69
N SER A 242 -16.11 -3.13 9.46
CA SER A 242 -15.29 -4.27 9.88
C SER A 242 -14.89 -4.09 11.33
N THR A 243 -14.98 -5.16 12.12
CA THR A 243 -14.33 -5.23 13.42
C THR A 243 -12.83 -5.44 13.19
N THR A 244 -12.03 -4.74 13.99
CA THR A 244 -10.57 -4.84 13.89
C THR A 244 -9.97 -5.28 15.22
N HIS A 245 -8.83 -5.95 15.12
CA HIS A 245 -8.02 -6.40 16.23
C HIS A 245 -6.53 -6.19 15.91
N GLU A 246 -5.66 -6.37 16.89
CA GLU A 246 -4.21 -6.23 16.73
C GLU A 246 -3.54 -7.59 16.72
N SER A 247 -2.61 -7.79 15.79
CA SER A 247 -1.71 -8.95 15.75
C SER A 247 -0.61 -8.85 16.82
N SER A 248 0.20 -9.88 16.98
CA SER A 248 1.35 -9.86 17.91
C SER A 248 2.41 -8.81 17.53
N SER A 249 2.46 -8.40 16.27
CA SER A 249 3.34 -7.32 15.77
C SER A 249 2.81 -5.91 16.10
N GLY A 250 1.59 -5.77 16.64
CA GLY A 250 0.91 -4.50 16.86
C GLY A 250 0.25 -3.92 15.60
N SER A 251 0.14 -4.71 14.54
CA SER A 251 -0.54 -4.31 13.31
C SER A 251 -2.05 -4.50 13.44
N THR A 252 -2.82 -3.58 12.82
CA THR A 252 -4.29 -3.69 12.79
C THR A 252 -4.72 -4.63 11.68
N HIS A 253 -5.51 -5.64 12.05
CA HIS A 253 -6.15 -6.59 11.16
C HIS A 253 -7.67 -6.58 11.32
N GLY A 254 -8.38 -6.97 10.27
CA GLY A 254 -9.77 -7.39 10.32
C GLY A 254 -9.83 -8.88 10.00
N GLY A 255 -11.00 -9.47 10.09
CA GLY A 255 -11.11 -10.87 9.72
C GLY A 255 -12.32 -11.57 10.30
N GLY A 256 -12.45 -12.84 9.95
CA GLY A 256 -13.49 -13.72 10.46
C GLY A 256 -13.28 -15.14 9.99
N GLY A 257 -13.89 -16.09 10.68
CA GLY A 257 -13.72 -17.51 10.38
C GLY A 257 -14.96 -18.33 10.68
N GLY A 258 -14.84 -19.62 10.41
CA GLY A 258 -15.88 -20.63 10.69
C GLY A 258 -15.33 -22.03 10.59
N SER A 259 -16.03 -22.98 11.22
CA SER A 259 -15.68 -24.39 11.19
C SER A 259 -16.29 -25.11 9.99
N PHE A 260 -15.69 -26.23 9.56
CA PHE A 260 -16.13 -27.08 8.44
C PHE A 260 -16.02 -28.58 8.73
#